data_da826df060c8cc883196deded9b33ee3
#
_entry.id   da826df060c8cc883196deded9b33ee3
#
_cell.length_a   1.000
_cell.length_b   1.000
_cell.length_c   1.000
_cell.angle_alpha   90.00
_cell.angle_beta   90.00
_cell.angle_gamma   90.00
#
_symmetry.space_group_name_H-M   'P 1'
#
loop_
_entity.id
_entity.type
_entity.pdbx_description
1 polymer ?
#
loop_
_entity_poly.entity_id
_entity_poly.type
_entity_poly.pdbx_seq_one_letter_code
_entity_poly.pdbx_strand_id
1 'polypeptide(L)'
;VASARVNGIRTVAALVVVIGLAWVGYETVRAGNDIPPPAPAALTQLSGGRASDKRVDGKSWVLDYDSATMSADGSTAEIENIRHGVIMRNGKPYMHVRAQHISANLAMNDFTVTGPVTFNEIGGEGRTLVTNGGHYLGYSHTLELPNRVTIRSGALHLIVDHATVDFSTGSTTLGRIIGTM
;
A
#
# COMPACT_ATOMS: atom_id res chain seq x y z
N VAL A 1 80.12 -6.33 -19.27
CA VAL A 1 79.12 -7.05 -20.12
C VAL A 1 77.96 -7.62 -19.28
N ALA A 2 78.07 -7.73 -17.94
CA ALA A 2 77.02 -8.32 -17.05
C ALA A 2 75.88 -7.36 -16.71
N SER A 3 76.06 -6.04 -16.80
CA SER A 3 75.05 -5.01 -16.34
C SER A 3 73.81 -4.90 -17.29
N ALA A 4 73.97 -5.15 -18.56
CA ALA A 4 72.88 -5.00 -19.56
C ALA A 4 71.80 -6.09 -19.46
N ARG A 5 72.17 -7.32 -19.02
CA ARG A 5 71.22 -8.45 -18.91
C ARG A 5 70.27 -8.33 -17.70
N VAL A 6 70.73 -7.71 -16.61
CA VAL A 6 69.88 -7.57 -15.39
C VAL A 6 68.78 -6.57 -15.59
N ASN A 7 69.02 -5.49 -16.36
CA ASN A 7 67.98 -4.47 -16.65
C ASN A 7 66.89 -5.01 -17.56
N GLY A 8 67.25 -5.89 -18.55
CA GLY A 8 66.23 -6.49 -19.42
C GLY A 8 65.24 -7.40 -18.69
N ILE A 9 65.71 -8.20 -17.73
CA ILE A 9 64.84 -9.11 -16.93
C ILE A 9 63.90 -8.31 -16.04
N ARG A 10 64.38 -7.20 -15.44
CA ARG A 10 63.52 -6.33 -14.63
C ARG A 10 62.45 -5.65 -15.44
N THR A 11 62.76 -5.23 -16.66
CA THR A 11 61.81 -4.57 -17.57
C THR A 11 60.75 -5.54 -18.03
N VAL A 12 61.07 -6.78 -18.37
CA VAL A 12 60.14 -7.84 -18.75
C VAL A 12 59.26 -8.24 -17.57
N ALA A 13 59.81 -8.38 -16.37
CA ALA A 13 59.02 -8.68 -15.17
C ALA A 13 58.01 -7.58 -14.84
N ALA A 14 58.41 -6.30 -14.96
CA ALA A 14 57.52 -5.17 -14.75
C ALA A 14 56.38 -5.14 -15.78
N LEU A 15 56.66 -5.44 -17.05
CA LEU A 15 55.68 -5.47 -18.12
C LEU A 15 54.63 -6.61 -17.92
N VAL A 16 55.04 -7.77 -17.46
CA VAL A 16 54.14 -8.90 -17.15
C VAL A 16 53.23 -8.55 -15.99
N VAL A 17 53.74 -7.88 -14.95
CA VAL A 17 52.92 -7.43 -13.80
C VAL A 17 51.89 -6.41 -14.24
N VAL A 18 52.24 -5.41 -15.08
CA VAL A 18 51.29 -4.41 -15.58
C VAL A 18 50.23 -5.05 -16.45
N ILE A 19 50.57 -5.99 -17.34
CA ILE A 19 49.57 -6.71 -18.14
C ILE A 19 48.65 -7.56 -17.27
N GLY A 20 49.20 -8.24 -16.25
CA GLY A 20 48.41 -9.00 -15.30
C GLY A 20 47.42 -8.16 -14.51
N LEU A 21 47.84 -7.00 -14.02
CA LEU A 21 46.95 -6.06 -13.32
C LEU A 21 45.90 -5.46 -14.22
N ALA A 22 46.26 -5.14 -15.47
CA ALA A 22 45.29 -4.65 -16.48
C ALA A 22 44.24 -5.70 -16.82
N TRP A 23 44.63 -6.97 -16.90
CA TRP A 23 43.70 -8.07 -17.14
C TRP A 23 42.74 -8.26 -15.97
N VAL A 24 43.26 -8.31 -14.73
CA VAL A 24 42.40 -8.44 -13.53
C VAL A 24 41.46 -7.24 -13.41
N GLY A 25 41.94 -6.02 -13.70
CA GLY A 25 41.09 -4.84 -13.74
C GLY A 25 40.01 -4.93 -14.81
N TYR A 26 40.35 -5.43 -16.00
CA TYR A 26 39.36 -5.64 -17.09
C TYR A 26 38.30 -6.65 -16.72
N GLU A 27 38.70 -7.83 -16.15
CA GLU A 27 37.78 -8.87 -15.73
C GLU A 27 36.87 -8.43 -14.58
N THR A 28 37.35 -7.61 -13.63
CA THR A 28 36.53 -7.08 -12.55
C THR A 28 35.50 -6.07 -13.06
N VAL A 29 35.88 -5.21 -14.00
CA VAL A 29 34.94 -4.26 -14.63
C VAL A 29 33.89 -4.99 -15.47
N ARG A 30 34.31 -6.03 -16.19
CA ARG A 30 33.40 -6.86 -17.00
C ARG A 30 32.42 -7.63 -16.12
N ALA A 31 32.89 -8.27 -15.04
CA ALA A 31 32.05 -8.97 -14.09
C ALA A 31 31.05 -8.03 -13.38
N GLY A 32 31.43 -6.75 -13.15
CA GLY A 32 30.53 -5.75 -12.60
C GLY A 32 29.41 -5.32 -13.54
N ASN A 33 29.60 -5.44 -14.87
CA ASN A 33 28.57 -5.12 -15.87
C ASN A 33 27.62 -6.28 -16.16
N ASP A 34 27.97 -7.50 -15.75
CA ASP A 34 27.16 -8.73 -15.92
C ASP A 34 26.26 -9.00 -14.70
N ILE A 35 26.05 -8.01 -13.81
CA ILE A 35 25.04 -8.14 -12.76
C ILE A 35 23.68 -8.22 -13.45
N PRO A 36 23.00 -9.37 -13.43
CA PRO A 36 21.67 -9.47 -14.01
C PRO A 36 20.78 -8.41 -13.34
N PRO A 37 19.89 -7.75 -14.09
CA PRO A 37 18.93 -6.83 -13.50
C PRO A 37 18.25 -7.56 -12.33
N PRO A 38 18.03 -6.87 -11.19
CA PRO A 38 17.35 -7.48 -10.07
C PRO A 38 16.05 -8.12 -10.58
N ALA A 39 15.85 -9.38 -10.21
CA ALA A 39 14.61 -10.06 -10.58
C ALA A 39 13.43 -9.16 -10.15
N PRO A 40 12.41 -9.01 -11.00
CA PRO A 40 11.24 -8.22 -10.62
C PRO A 40 10.75 -8.74 -9.27
N ALA A 41 10.49 -7.80 -8.34
CA ALA A 41 10.05 -8.15 -7.00
C ALA A 41 8.86 -9.12 -7.11
N ALA A 42 9.01 -10.30 -6.51
CA ALA A 42 7.98 -11.32 -6.58
C ALA A 42 6.71 -10.77 -5.89
N LEU A 43 5.64 -10.59 -6.65
CA LEU A 43 4.34 -10.24 -6.12
C LEU A 43 3.64 -11.52 -5.64
N THR A 44 3.07 -11.47 -4.45
CA THR A 44 2.24 -12.57 -3.95
C THR A 44 0.79 -12.31 -4.34
N GLN A 45 0.22 -13.17 -5.17
CA GLN A 45 -1.20 -13.15 -5.50
C GLN A 45 -1.97 -14.10 -4.57
N LEU A 46 -3.07 -13.60 -4.01
CA LEU A 46 -4.00 -14.33 -3.17
C LEU A 46 -5.37 -14.33 -3.85
N SER A 47 -5.99 -15.50 -3.95
CA SER A 47 -7.34 -15.66 -4.52
C SER A 47 -8.33 -15.98 -3.41
N GLY A 48 -9.26 -15.07 -3.16
CA GLY A 48 -10.27 -15.18 -2.13
C GLY A 48 -9.66 -15.24 -0.71
N GLY A 49 -10.16 -14.46 0.21
CA GLY A 49 -9.61 -14.50 1.55
C GLY A 49 -10.22 -13.49 2.50
N ARG A 50 -9.67 -13.51 3.70
CA ARG A 50 -10.01 -12.56 4.76
C ARG A 50 -8.74 -11.90 5.26
N ALA A 51 -8.71 -10.58 5.24
CA ALA A 51 -7.66 -9.77 5.83
C ALA A 51 -8.18 -9.05 7.08
N SER A 52 -7.32 -8.86 8.07
CA SER A 52 -7.62 -8.03 9.24
C SER A 52 -6.32 -7.51 9.85
N ASP A 53 -6.38 -6.36 10.51
CA ASP A 53 -5.28 -5.93 11.34
C ASP A 53 -5.24 -6.71 12.67
N LYS A 54 -4.05 -6.75 13.28
CA LYS A 54 -3.84 -7.30 14.62
C LYS A 54 -3.30 -6.18 15.49
N ARG A 55 -4.19 -5.55 16.27
CA ARG A 55 -3.78 -4.59 17.29
C ARG A 55 -3.86 -5.22 18.69
N VAL A 56 -3.14 -4.62 19.63
CA VAL A 56 -3.14 -5.04 21.05
C VAL A 56 -4.53 -4.87 21.66
N ASP A 57 -5.26 -3.87 21.21
CA ASP A 57 -6.62 -3.50 21.67
C ASP A 57 -7.75 -4.15 20.85
N GLY A 58 -7.41 -5.03 19.92
CA GLY A 58 -8.35 -5.73 19.05
C GLY A 58 -8.18 -5.37 17.57
N LYS A 59 -9.07 -5.94 16.72
CA LYS A 59 -9.08 -5.64 15.27
C LYS A 59 -9.76 -4.31 15.04
N SER A 60 -9.17 -3.46 14.19
CA SER A 60 -9.83 -2.24 13.74
C SER A 60 -10.63 -2.42 12.45
N TRP A 61 -10.29 -3.45 11.66
CA TRP A 61 -11.02 -3.79 10.44
C TRP A 61 -10.89 -5.27 10.10
N VAL A 62 -11.86 -5.77 9.34
CA VAL A 62 -11.85 -7.10 8.70
C VAL A 62 -12.41 -6.94 7.29
N LEU A 63 -11.73 -7.49 6.30
CA LEU A 63 -12.13 -7.44 4.89
C LEU A 63 -12.18 -8.84 4.30
N ASP A 64 -13.31 -9.20 3.66
CA ASP A 64 -13.43 -10.36 2.79
C ASP A 64 -13.29 -9.89 1.34
N TYR A 65 -12.36 -10.47 0.58
CA TYR A 65 -11.98 -10.04 -0.76
C TYR A 65 -11.94 -11.20 -1.76
N ASP A 66 -12.03 -10.86 -3.06
CA ASP A 66 -11.91 -11.84 -4.15
C ASP A 66 -10.47 -12.12 -4.53
N SER A 67 -9.65 -11.07 -4.64
CA SER A 67 -8.22 -11.19 -4.92
C SER A 67 -7.43 -10.09 -4.22
N ALA A 68 -6.18 -10.40 -3.90
CA ALA A 68 -5.23 -9.42 -3.41
C ALA A 68 -3.85 -9.68 -4.00
N THR A 69 -3.13 -8.62 -4.30
CA THR A 69 -1.73 -8.65 -4.73
C THR A 69 -0.90 -7.90 -3.70
N MET A 70 0.09 -8.56 -3.13
CA MET A 70 0.97 -7.97 -2.11
C MET A 70 2.36 -7.73 -2.68
N SER A 71 2.99 -6.63 -2.26
CA SER A 71 4.42 -6.40 -2.49
C SER A 71 5.28 -7.48 -1.82
N ALA A 72 6.50 -7.69 -2.34
CA ALA A 72 7.42 -8.71 -1.84
C ALA A 72 7.78 -8.55 -0.36
N ASP A 73 7.83 -7.31 0.13
CA ASP A 73 8.10 -6.95 1.52
C ASP A 73 6.84 -6.96 2.41
N GLY A 74 5.66 -7.21 1.82
CA GLY A 74 4.39 -7.21 2.53
C GLY A 74 3.91 -5.85 3.03
N SER A 75 4.54 -4.74 2.62
CA SER A 75 4.20 -3.39 3.09
C SER A 75 2.97 -2.80 2.40
N THR A 76 2.70 -3.22 1.17
CA THR A 76 1.55 -2.74 0.38
C THR A 76 0.73 -3.87 -0.18
N ALA A 77 -0.55 -3.63 -0.39
CA ALA A 77 -1.46 -4.57 -1.02
C ALA A 77 -2.49 -3.84 -1.89
N GLU A 78 -2.81 -4.43 -3.05
CA GLU A 78 -3.93 -4.06 -3.90
C GLU A 78 -5.01 -5.13 -3.72
N ILE A 79 -6.21 -4.73 -3.36
CA ILE A 79 -7.30 -5.62 -2.97
C ILE A 79 -8.50 -5.33 -3.85
N GLU A 80 -9.04 -6.39 -4.47
CA GLU A 80 -10.16 -6.29 -5.41
C GLU A 80 -11.43 -6.90 -4.83
N ASN A 81 -12.55 -6.24 -5.12
CA ASN A 81 -13.91 -6.70 -4.81
C ASN A 81 -14.11 -7.06 -3.34
N ILE A 82 -14.09 -6.04 -2.49
CA ILE A 82 -14.41 -6.19 -1.08
C ILE A 82 -15.93 -6.38 -0.94
N ARG A 83 -16.36 -7.61 -0.71
CA ARG A 83 -17.77 -7.98 -0.57
C ARG A 83 -18.31 -7.69 0.83
N HIS A 84 -17.49 -7.97 1.85
CA HIS A 84 -17.84 -7.80 3.25
C HIS A 84 -16.64 -7.21 4.00
N GLY A 85 -16.59 -5.89 4.04
CA GLY A 85 -15.70 -5.17 4.94
C GLY A 85 -16.43 -4.80 6.21
N VAL A 86 -15.75 -4.88 7.35
CA VAL A 86 -16.26 -4.42 8.64
C VAL A 86 -15.20 -3.55 9.29
N ILE A 87 -15.56 -2.32 9.60
CA ILE A 87 -14.75 -1.43 10.43
C ILE A 87 -15.26 -1.57 11.86
N MET A 88 -14.34 -1.75 12.78
CA MET A 88 -14.61 -1.94 14.21
C MET A 88 -14.41 -0.63 14.96
N ARG A 89 -15.20 -0.43 16.00
CA ARG A 89 -15.06 0.67 16.95
C ARG A 89 -15.11 0.10 18.37
N ASN A 90 -14.05 0.31 19.15
CA ASN A 90 -13.94 -0.24 20.49
C ASN A 90 -14.18 -1.76 20.53
N GLY A 91 -13.61 -2.48 19.56
CA GLY A 91 -13.74 -3.94 19.44
C GLY A 91 -15.13 -4.44 18.99
N LYS A 92 -16.07 -3.54 18.67
CA LYS A 92 -17.42 -3.89 18.17
C LYS A 92 -17.57 -3.50 16.71
N PRO A 93 -18.29 -4.27 15.88
CA PRO A 93 -18.64 -3.90 14.53
C PRO A 93 -19.36 -2.54 14.51
N TYR A 94 -18.84 -1.61 13.72
CA TYR A 94 -19.39 -0.26 13.62
C TYR A 94 -19.95 0.05 12.23
N MET A 95 -19.24 -0.36 11.18
CA MET A 95 -19.61 0.00 9.82
C MET A 95 -19.28 -1.13 8.85
N HIS A 96 -20.23 -1.49 8.00
CA HIS A 96 -19.97 -2.33 6.84
C HIS A 96 -19.42 -1.52 5.67
N VAL A 97 -18.46 -2.09 4.97
CA VAL A 97 -17.84 -1.48 3.78
C VAL A 97 -17.98 -2.41 2.60
N ARG A 98 -18.36 -1.87 1.45
CA ARG A 98 -18.26 -2.52 0.14
C ARG A 98 -17.49 -1.60 -0.79
N ALA A 99 -16.48 -2.12 -1.45
CA ALA A 99 -15.64 -1.35 -2.35
C ALA A 99 -15.18 -2.23 -3.49
N GLN A 100 -14.89 -1.61 -4.63
CA GLN A 100 -14.39 -2.33 -5.79
C GLN A 100 -12.89 -2.55 -5.71
N HIS A 101 -12.15 -1.53 -5.29
CA HIS A 101 -10.70 -1.57 -5.25
C HIS A 101 -10.18 -0.80 -4.03
N ILE A 102 -9.22 -1.41 -3.31
CA ILE A 102 -8.50 -0.80 -2.20
C ILE A 102 -6.99 -0.96 -2.41
N SER A 103 -6.27 0.14 -2.38
CA SER A 103 -4.83 0.17 -2.22
C SER A 103 -4.50 0.37 -0.74
N ALA A 104 -3.73 -0.53 -0.16
CA ALA A 104 -3.41 -0.55 1.26
C ALA A 104 -1.91 -0.33 1.50
N ASN A 105 -1.57 0.59 2.38
CA ASN A 105 -0.27 0.66 3.04
C ASN A 105 -0.40 -0.02 4.40
N LEU A 106 0.02 -1.29 4.46
CA LEU A 106 -0.16 -2.13 5.64
C LEU A 106 0.76 -1.71 6.81
N ALA A 107 1.91 -1.12 6.49
CA ALA A 107 2.84 -0.62 7.51
C ALA A 107 2.27 0.58 8.28
N MET A 108 1.54 1.45 7.60
CA MET A 108 0.90 2.64 8.18
C MET A 108 -0.57 2.37 8.58
N ASN A 109 -1.12 1.24 8.16
CA ASN A 109 -2.55 0.90 8.28
C ASN A 109 -3.45 1.94 7.57
N ASP A 110 -2.97 2.47 6.45
CA ASP A 110 -3.69 3.43 5.61
C ASP A 110 -4.30 2.72 4.40
N PHE A 111 -5.49 3.15 4.00
CA PHE A 111 -6.22 2.57 2.87
C PHE A 111 -6.75 3.67 1.96
N THR A 112 -6.51 3.51 0.68
CA THR A 112 -7.13 4.33 -0.36
C THR A 112 -8.15 3.48 -1.11
N VAL A 113 -9.41 3.92 -1.09
CA VAL A 113 -10.48 3.29 -1.85
C VAL A 113 -10.68 4.04 -3.15
N THR A 114 -10.68 3.32 -4.26
CA THR A 114 -10.92 3.89 -5.59
C THR A 114 -12.20 3.31 -6.20
N GLY A 115 -12.99 4.17 -6.84
CA GLY A 115 -14.27 3.80 -7.44
C GLY A 115 -15.44 3.85 -6.44
N PRO A 116 -16.58 3.29 -6.81
CA PRO A 116 -17.77 3.31 -5.95
C PRO A 116 -17.54 2.58 -4.63
N VAL A 117 -17.86 3.25 -3.53
CA VAL A 117 -17.78 2.67 -2.19
C VAL A 117 -19.04 2.99 -1.40
N THR A 118 -19.48 2.02 -0.62
CA THR A 118 -20.64 2.15 0.27
C THR A 118 -20.23 1.79 1.68
N PHE A 119 -20.52 2.67 2.62
CA PHE A 119 -20.39 2.47 4.05
C PHE A 119 -21.78 2.43 4.68
N ASN A 120 -22.09 1.38 5.42
CA ASN A 120 -23.36 1.21 6.12
C ASN A 120 -23.11 1.07 7.62
N GLU A 121 -23.61 2.00 8.40
CA GLU A 121 -23.51 1.94 9.87
C GLU A 121 -24.27 0.73 10.41
N ILE A 122 -23.67 0.06 11.39
CA ILE A 122 -24.27 -1.11 12.07
C ILE A 122 -24.91 -0.61 13.36
N GLY A 123 -26.22 -0.71 13.44
CA GLY A 123 -26.99 -0.14 14.55
C GLY A 123 -27.25 1.36 14.39
N GLY A 124 -27.64 2.02 15.47
CA GLY A 124 -27.97 3.45 15.44
C GLY A 124 -29.12 3.79 14.49
N GLU A 125 -28.99 4.89 13.77
CA GLU A 125 -29.96 5.36 12.78
C GLU A 125 -29.84 4.71 11.41
N GLY A 126 -28.93 3.71 11.24
CA GLY A 126 -28.73 3.02 9.97
C GLY A 126 -28.18 3.93 8.88
N ARG A 127 -27.19 4.75 9.21
CA ARG A 127 -26.60 5.71 8.28
C ARG A 127 -25.87 4.98 7.14
N THR A 128 -26.12 5.42 5.91
CA THR A 128 -25.42 4.97 4.70
C THR A 128 -24.69 6.13 4.06
N LEU A 129 -23.41 5.92 3.74
CA LEU A 129 -22.58 6.84 2.98
C LEU A 129 -22.22 6.18 1.65
N VAL A 130 -22.47 6.88 0.54
CA VAL A 130 -22.09 6.43 -0.80
C VAL A 130 -21.23 7.50 -1.44
N THR A 131 -20.05 7.12 -1.92
CA THR A 131 -19.11 8.04 -2.56
C THR A 131 -18.31 7.32 -3.64
N ASN A 132 -17.50 8.08 -4.38
CA ASN A 132 -16.60 7.54 -5.40
C ASN A 132 -15.15 7.70 -4.95
N GLY A 133 -14.77 6.92 -3.96
CA GLY A 133 -13.43 6.90 -3.37
C GLY A 133 -13.38 7.48 -1.96
N GLY A 134 -12.27 7.22 -1.28
CA GLY A 134 -11.99 7.68 0.08
C GLY A 134 -10.62 7.28 0.56
N HIS A 135 -10.19 7.86 1.65
CA HIS A 135 -8.89 7.61 2.25
C HIS A 135 -9.03 7.41 3.76
N TYR A 136 -8.65 6.24 4.25
CA TYR A 136 -8.60 5.94 5.68
C TYR A 136 -7.18 6.12 6.19
N LEU A 137 -7.03 6.92 7.23
CA LEU A 137 -5.77 7.23 7.91
C LEU A 137 -5.69 6.44 9.22
N GLY A 138 -4.82 5.44 9.28
CA GLY A 138 -4.72 4.54 10.42
C GLY A 138 -4.24 5.21 11.69
N TYR A 139 -3.37 6.22 11.59
CA TYR A 139 -2.84 6.94 12.75
C TYR A 139 -3.88 7.80 13.48
N SER A 140 -4.82 8.39 12.74
CA SER A 140 -5.88 9.26 13.28
C SER A 140 -7.23 8.55 13.40
N HIS A 141 -7.36 7.34 12.88
CA HIS A 141 -8.63 6.60 12.76
C HIS A 141 -9.71 7.41 12.01
N THR A 142 -9.31 8.13 10.98
CA THR A 142 -10.16 9.04 10.23
C THR A 142 -10.37 8.52 8.81
N LEU A 143 -11.61 8.54 8.33
CA LEU A 143 -11.95 8.30 6.94
C LEU A 143 -12.28 9.63 6.27
N GLU A 144 -11.49 10.01 5.31
CA GLU A 144 -11.68 11.19 4.47
C GLU A 144 -12.38 10.77 3.17
N LEU A 145 -13.46 11.44 2.83
CA LEU A 145 -14.26 11.26 1.62
C LEU A 145 -14.21 12.57 0.82
N PRO A 146 -13.18 12.78 0.00
CA PRO A 146 -12.94 14.07 -0.66
C PRO A 146 -13.89 14.33 -1.83
N ASN A 147 -14.58 13.30 -2.28
CA ASN A 147 -15.53 13.40 -3.39
C ASN A 147 -16.95 13.59 -2.86
N ARG A 148 -17.89 13.90 -3.79
CA ARG A 148 -19.32 13.97 -3.47
C ARG A 148 -19.76 12.74 -2.68
N VAL A 149 -20.41 12.98 -1.54
CA VAL A 149 -20.96 11.94 -0.67
C VAL A 149 -22.47 12.07 -0.62
N THR A 150 -23.14 10.95 -0.89
CA THR A 150 -24.59 10.83 -0.64
C THR A 150 -24.77 10.19 0.72
N ILE A 151 -25.51 10.84 1.60
CA ILE A 151 -25.76 10.40 2.97
C ILE A 151 -27.25 10.11 3.11
N ARG A 152 -27.57 8.93 3.61
CA ARG A 152 -28.93 8.53 3.98
C ARG A 152 -28.96 8.16 5.46
N SER A 153 -29.92 8.70 6.21
CA SER A 153 -30.14 8.40 7.62
C SER A 153 -31.61 8.57 7.94
N GLY A 154 -32.34 7.47 8.09
CA GLY A 154 -33.79 7.50 8.20
C GLY A 154 -34.44 8.21 7.00
N ALA A 155 -35.23 9.26 7.27
CA ALA A 155 -35.86 10.09 6.24
C ALA A 155 -34.91 11.17 5.67
N LEU A 156 -33.73 11.35 6.24
CA LEU A 156 -32.75 12.35 5.79
C LEU A 156 -31.98 11.83 4.58
N HIS A 157 -31.94 12.62 3.52
CA HIS A 157 -31.15 12.36 2.33
C HIS A 157 -30.39 13.62 1.94
N LEU A 158 -29.07 13.60 2.10
CA LEU A 158 -28.19 14.74 1.82
C LEU A 158 -27.15 14.38 0.77
N ILE A 159 -26.76 15.36 -0.01
CA ILE A 159 -25.60 15.30 -0.88
C ILE A 159 -24.66 16.41 -0.45
N VAL A 160 -23.41 16.04 -0.10
CA VAL A 160 -22.36 16.96 0.30
C VAL A 160 -21.17 16.86 -0.64
N ASP A 161 -20.35 17.90 -0.72
CA ASP A 161 -19.15 17.93 -1.56
C ASP A 161 -18.02 17.05 -1.01
N HIS A 162 -17.93 16.88 0.32
CA HIS A 162 -16.99 16.00 1.01
C HIS A 162 -17.52 15.64 2.40
N ALA A 163 -16.91 14.62 3.03
CA ALA A 163 -17.20 14.27 4.42
C ALA A 163 -15.94 13.68 5.09
N THR A 164 -15.89 13.76 6.41
CA THR A 164 -14.85 13.13 7.23
C THR A 164 -15.52 12.38 8.37
N VAL A 165 -15.16 11.11 8.56
CA VAL A 165 -15.68 10.26 9.64
C VAL A 165 -14.52 9.95 10.60
N ASP A 166 -14.67 10.34 11.85
CA ASP A 166 -13.76 9.98 12.93
C ASP A 166 -14.27 8.72 13.65
N PHE A 167 -13.58 7.61 13.48
CA PHE A 167 -13.97 6.34 14.10
C PHE A 167 -13.66 6.26 15.58
N SER A 168 -12.81 7.12 16.11
CA SER A 168 -12.49 7.17 17.55
C SER A 168 -13.65 7.76 18.35
N THR A 169 -14.23 8.83 17.83
CA THR A 169 -15.37 9.53 18.44
C THR A 169 -16.73 9.09 17.86
N GLY A 170 -16.73 8.54 16.63
CA GLY A 170 -17.94 8.26 15.85
C GLY A 170 -18.58 9.49 15.27
N SER A 171 -17.88 10.63 15.26
CA SER A 171 -18.37 11.85 14.68
C SER A 171 -18.24 11.86 13.15
N THR A 172 -19.13 12.58 12.48
CA THR A 172 -19.05 12.81 11.05
C THR A 172 -19.12 14.30 10.79
N THR A 173 -18.07 14.84 10.20
CA THR A 173 -18.04 16.23 9.73
C THR A 173 -18.44 16.24 8.27
N LEU A 174 -19.41 17.07 7.94
CA LEU A 174 -19.92 17.22 6.58
C LEU A 174 -19.39 18.52 5.98
N GLY A 175 -19.04 18.47 4.73
CA GLY A 175 -18.77 19.65 3.93
C GLY A 175 -20.04 20.40 3.55
N ARG A 176 -19.95 21.20 2.50
CA ARG A 176 -21.08 22.00 2.04
C ARG A 176 -22.18 21.10 1.46
N ILE A 177 -23.41 21.33 1.88
CA ILE A 177 -24.59 20.68 1.28
C ILE A 177 -24.77 21.23 -0.13
N ILE A 178 -24.82 20.33 -1.12
CA ILE A 178 -24.99 20.66 -2.55
C ILE A 178 -26.33 20.17 -3.11
N GLY A 179 -27.07 19.36 -2.34
CA GLY A 179 -28.41 18.89 -2.70
C GLY A 179 -29.08 18.13 -1.57
N THR A 180 -30.38 18.12 -1.60
CA THR A 180 -31.27 17.28 -0.79
C THR A 180 -32.24 16.58 -1.74
N MET A 181 -32.60 15.35 -1.46
CA MET A 181 -33.64 14.61 -2.22
C MET A 181 -34.75 14.19 -1.29
#